data_ca2205f44e50dbca86a39d50ae6fa24f
#
_entry.id   ca2205f44e50dbca86a39d50ae6fa24f
#
_cell.length_a   1.000
_cell.length_b   1.000
_cell.length_c   1.000
_cell.angle_alpha   90.00
_cell.angle_beta   90.00
_cell.angle_gamma   90.00
#
_symmetry.space_group_name_H-M   'P 1'
#
loop_
_entity.id
_entity.type
_entity.pdbx_description
1 polymer ?
#
loop_
_entity_poly.entity_id
_entity_poly.type
_entity_poly.pdbx_seq_one_letter_code
_entity_poly.pdbx_strand_id
1 'polypeptide(L)'
;KAPWWGVFSFRDVLNLAMLLTESERAKGGRSRLLDIEMDVLAERTGGHTKYINQRDEHYLMASFQEESYRKQFTDALDHFVVEHQWKYVRFTNLIYQCIFRENATEYRKVLKLAAKENIRETMYSEVLTLIASFEAGIAHELELEFKRLERKLSMQEVEALFGRFESHPLFKPLILDARTKMASRDLGFRDALHHKLEAYIQSVPEADFDRFLGETSKSLEDRLSDPATLA
;
A
#
# COMPACT_ATOMS: atom_id res chain seq x y z
N LYS A 1 -44.37 5.99 -3.32
CA LYS A 1 -43.73 4.80 -2.68
C LYS A 1 -42.26 5.12 -2.54
N ALA A 2 -41.73 5.11 -1.31
CA ALA A 2 -40.31 5.29 -1.08
C ALA A 2 -39.54 4.11 -1.70
N PRO A 3 -38.37 4.35 -2.34
CA PRO A 3 -37.57 3.26 -2.87
C PRO A 3 -37.04 2.40 -1.73
N TRP A 4 -37.16 1.10 -1.87
CA TRP A 4 -36.57 0.15 -0.93
C TRP A 4 -35.06 0.10 -1.17
N TRP A 5 -34.28 0.37 -0.11
CA TRP A 5 -32.84 0.23 -0.12
C TRP A 5 -32.49 -1.09 0.57
N GLY A 6 -31.84 -1.99 -0.16
CA GLY A 6 -31.27 -3.18 0.43
C GLY A 6 -29.96 -2.85 1.14
N VAL A 7 -29.82 -3.26 2.39
CA VAL A 7 -28.53 -3.20 3.12
C VAL A 7 -27.91 -4.59 3.03
N PHE A 8 -26.70 -4.66 2.50
CA PHE A 8 -25.93 -5.89 2.34
C PHE A 8 -24.71 -5.84 3.26
N SER A 9 -24.38 -6.97 3.89
CA SER A 9 -23.09 -7.09 4.56
C SER A 9 -21.95 -7.14 3.55
N PHE A 10 -20.72 -6.84 3.98
CA PHE A 10 -19.54 -6.97 3.13
C PHE A 10 -19.38 -8.39 2.58
N ARG A 11 -19.71 -9.40 3.40
CA ARG A 11 -19.71 -10.80 3.00
C ARG A 11 -20.69 -11.08 1.87
N ASP A 12 -21.88 -10.49 1.89
CA ASP A 12 -22.89 -10.67 0.84
C ASP A 12 -22.42 -10.03 -0.48
N VAL A 13 -21.78 -8.87 -0.40
CA VAL A 13 -21.17 -8.20 -1.56
C VAL A 13 -20.07 -9.06 -2.17
N LEU A 14 -19.19 -9.66 -1.35
CA LEU A 14 -18.16 -10.59 -1.82
C LEU A 14 -18.78 -11.83 -2.48
N ASN A 15 -19.79 -12.44 -1.86
CA ASN A 15 -20.48 -13.60 -2.43
C ASN A 15 -21.09 -13.25 -3.80
N LEU A 16 -21.73 -12.10 -3.92
CA LEU A 16 -22.26 -11.61 -5.18
C LEU A 16 -21.14 -11.40 -6.21
N ALA A 17 -20.03 -10.78 -5.82
CA ALA A 17 -18.87 -10.57 -6.69
C ALA A 17 -18.26 -11.88 -7.20
N MET A 18 -18.30 -12.96 -6.40
CA MET A 18 -17.85 -14.29 -6.81
C MET A 18 -18.73 -14.90 -7.92
N LEU A 19 -20.00 -14.52 -7.98
CA LEU A 19 -20.96 -15.00 -9.00
C LEU A 19 -20.92 -14.18 -10.30
N LEU A 20 -20.42 -12.95 -10.25
CA LEU A 20 -20.35 -12.05 -11.41
C LEU A 20 -19.15 -12.41 -12.29
N THR A 21 -19.37 -13.02 -13.44
CA THR A 21 -18.32 -13.47 -14.36
C THR A 21 -17.79 -12.37 -15.27
N GLU A 22 -18.63 -11.42 -15.67
CA GLU A 22 -18.31 -10.41 -16.69
C GLU A 22 -17.84 -9.05 -16.12
N SER A 23 -17.89 -8.86 -14.81
CA SER A 23 -17.46 -7.62 -14.18
C SER A 23 -15.93 -7.62 -13.95
N GLU A 24 -15.21 -6.68 -14.55
CA GLU A 24 -13.76 -6.51 -14.33
C GLU A 24 -13.41 -6.23 -12.86
N ARG A 25 -14.27 -5.49 -12.13
CA ARG A 25 -14.11 -5.28 -10.68
C ARG A 25 -14.27 -6.58 -9.90
N ALA A 26 -15.26 -7.38 -10.22
CA ALA A 26 -15.47 -8.68 -9.58
C ALA A 26 -14.33 -9.65 -9.91
N LYS A 27 -13.81 -9.62 -11.14
CA LYS A 27 -12.63 -10.39 -11.56
C LYS A 27 -11.38 -9.99 -10.76
N GLY A 28 -11.13 -8.68 -10.61
CA GLY A 28 -10.05 -8.18 -9.77
C GLY A 28 -10.21 -8.60 -8.31
N GLY A 29 -11.42 -8.55 -7.75
CA GLY A 29 -11.72 -9.03 -6.40
C GLY A 29 -11.44 -10.53 -6.22
N ARG A 30 -11.86 -11.36 -7.18
CA ARG A 30 -11.56 -12.81 -7.16
C ARG A 30 -10.06 -13.09 -7.25
N SER A 31 -9.34 -12.39 -8.13
CA SER A 31 -7.88 -12.54 -8.22
C SER A 31 -7.21 -12.24 -6.89
N ARG A 32 -7.56 -11.12 -6.24
CA ARG A 32 -7.01 -10.75 -4.93
C ARG A 32 -7.34 -11.76 -3.84
N LEU A 33 -8.55 -12.31 -3.81
CA LEU A 33 -8.91 -13.38 -2.86
C LEU A 33 -8.06 -14.63 -3.09
N LEU A 34 -7.85 -15.01 -4.34
CA LEU A 34 -7.00 -16.14 -4.67
C LEU A 34 -5.54 -15.90 -4.28
N ASP A 35 -5.03 -14.68 -4.50
CA ASP A 35 -3.67 -14.30 -4.10
C ASP A 35 -3.50 -14.37 -2.58
N ILE A 36 -4.51 -13.93 -1.79
CA ILE A 36 -4.52 -14.05 -0.33
C ILE A 36 -4.48 -15.52 0.09
N GLU A 37 -5.28 -16.38 -0.52
CA GLU A 37 -5.30 -17.82 -0.21
C GLU A 37 -3.96 -18.49 -0.54
N MET A 38 -3.39 -18.17 -1.70
CA MET A 38 -2.09 -18.69 -2.11
C MET A 38 -0.99 -18.23 -1.15
N ASP A 39 -1.07 -17.01 -0.66
CA ASP A 39 -0.13 -16.43 0.27
C ASP A 39 -0.23 -17.09 1.66
N VAL A 40 -1.45 -17.34 2.15
CA VAL A 40 -1.69 -18.10 3.39
C VAL A 40 -1.16 -19.53 3.28
N LEU A 41 -1.32 -20.18 2.12
CA LEU A 41 -0.78 -21.50 1.87
C LEU A 41 0.76 -21.48 1.87
N ALA A 42 1.37 -20.52 1.19
CA ALA A 42 2.82 -20.36 1.16
C ALA A 42 3.40 -20.16 2.58
N GLU A 43 2.75 -19.34 3.43
CA GLU A 43 3.19 -19.17 4.81
C GLU A 43 3.11 -20.46 5.63
N ARG A 44 2.01 -21.20 5.51
CA ARG A 44 1.84 -22.49 6.24
C ARG A 44 2.85 -23.56 5.80
N THR A 45 3.39 -23.43 4.59
CA THR A 45 4.42 -24.32 4.05
C THR A 45 5.85 -23.81 4.27
N GLY A 46 6.02 -22.71 5.06
CA GLY A 46 7.33 -22.12 5.36
C GLY A 46 7.81 -21.10 4.33
N GLY A 47 6.95 -20.66 3.39
CA GLY A 47 7.28 -19.65 2.40
C GLY A 47 7.10 -18.22 2.91
N HIS A 48 7.92 -17.29 2.39
CA HIS A 48 7.79 -15.86 2.64
C HIS A 48 6.64 -15.26 1.84
N THR A 49 5.80 -14.45 2.50
CA THR A 49 4.78 -13.68 1.82
C THR A 49 5.07 -12.19 1.83
N LYS A 50 4.96 -11.57 0.66
CA LYS A 50 5.02 -10.11 0.48
C LYS A 50 3.67 -9.45 0.77
N TYR A 51 2.60 -10.24 0.79
CA TYR A 51 1.21 -9.81 0.82
C TYR A 51 0.50 -10.09 2.15
N ILE A 52 1.27 -10.25 3.24
CA ILE A 52 0.75 -10.55 4.57
C ILE A 52 -0.32 -9.53 5.03
N ASN A 53 -0.23 -8.30 4.56
CA ASN A 53 -1.14 -7.21 4.91
C ASN A 53 -2.54 -7.44 4.34
N GLN A 54 -2.68 -8.25 3.28
CA GLN A 54 -3.96 -8.58 2.66
C GLN A 54 -4.86 -9.47 3.53
N ARG A 55 -4.34 -9.97 4.64
CA ARG A 55 -5.10 -10.74 5.63
C ARG A 55 -5.94 -9.87 6.56
N ASP A 56 -5.68 -8.57 6.59
CA ASP A 56 -6.50 -7.63 7.31
C ASP A 56 -7.92 -7.61 6.71
N GLU A 57 -8.93 -7.75 7.56
CA GLU A 57 -10.34 -7.72 7.16
C GLU A 57 -10.73 -6.41 6.45
N HIS A 58 -10.02 -5.32 6.74
CA HIS A 58 -10.24 -4.01 6.14
C HIS A 58 -9.50 -3.80 4.82
N TYR A 59 -8.55 -4.69 4.48
CA TYR A 59 -7.69 -4.52 3.32
C TYR A 59 -8.47 -4.39 2.00
N LEU A 60 -9.42 -5.28 1.74
CA LEU A 60 -10.19 -5.26 0.50
C LEU A 60 -10.98 -3.97 0.34
N MET A 61 -11.60 -3.50 1.42
CA MET A 61 -12.33 -2.22 1.39
C MET A 61 -11.40 -1.04 1.13
N ALA A 62 -10.28 -0.97 1.83
CA ALA A 62 -9.27 0.06 1.64
C ALA A 62 -8.70 0.05 0.21
N SER A 63 -8.44 -1.14 -0.34
CA SER A 63 -7.93 -1.30 -1.70
C SER A 63 -8.93 -0.83 -2.77
N PHE A 64 -10.22 -1.17 -2.65
CA PHE A 64 -11.24 -0.67 -3.57
C PHE A 64 -11.46 0.84 -3.45
N GLN A 65 -11.43 1.35 -2.25
CA GLN A 65 -11.56 2.77 -1.97
C GLN A 65 -10.38 3.54 -2.58
N GLU A 66 -9.16 3.05 -2.39
CA GLU A 66 -7.95 3.62 -2.97
C GLU A 66 -8.02 3.63 -4.51
N GLU A 67 -8.44 2.55 -5.14
CA GLU A 67 -8.59 2.49 -6.60
C GLU A 67 -9.57 3.55 -7.13
N SER A 68 -10.66 3.81 -6.40
CA SER A 68 -11.63 4.86 -6.74
C SER A 68 -11.02 6.26 -6.64
N TYR A 69 -10.29 6.57 -5.57
CA TYR A 69 -9.65 7.88 -5.39
C TYR A 69 -8.46 8.08 -6.33
N ARG A 70 -7.73 7.03 -6.65
CA ARG A 70 -6.69 7.06 -7.67
C ARG A 70 -7.25 7.46 -9.04
N LYS A 71 -8.42 6.93 -9.41
CA LYS A 71 -9.07 7.35 -10.64
C LYS A 71 -9.44 8.83 -10.60
N GLN A 72 -10.04 9.31 -9.51
CA GLN A 72 -10.36 10.73 -9.34
C GLN A 72 -9.10 11.61 -9.45
N PHE A 73 -8.00 11.18 -8.84
CA PHE A 73 -6.72 11.88 -8.91
C PHE A 73 -6.17 11.94 -10.35
N THR A 74 -6.18 10.82 -11.08
CA THR A 74 -5.71 10.81 -12.47
C THR A 74 -6.60 11.65 -13.38
N ASP A 75 -7.91 11.62 -13.19
CA ASP A 75 -8.87 12.46 -13.92
C ASP A 75 -8.63 13.95 -13.61
N ALA A 76 -8.34 14.30 -12.36
CA ALA A 76 -8.00 15.68 -11.97
C ALA A 76 -6.67 16.14 -12.60
N LEU A 77 -5.66 15.28 -12.68
CA LEU A 77 -4.42 15.60 -13.40
C LEU A 77 -4.66 15.87 -14.89
N ASP A 78 -5.59 15.16 -15.51
CA ASP A 78 -5.94 15.37 -16.90
C ASP A 78 -6.64 16.71 -17.14
N HIS A 79 -7.60 17.01 -16.29
CA HIS A 79 -8.45 18.19 -16.47
C HIS A 79 -7.73 19.48 -16.06
N PHE A 80 -6.96 19.47 -14.98
CA PHE A 80 -6.47 20.67 -14.30
C PHE A 80 -4.98 20.94 -14.45
N VAL A 81 -4.18 19.97 -14.94
CA VAL A 81 -2.73 20.12 -15.09
C VAL A 81 -2.35 20.19 -16.58
N VAL A 82 -1.34 20.99 -16.91
CA VAL A 82 -0.81 21.08 -18.25
C VAL A 82 -0.34 19.72 -18.77
N GLU A 83 -0.48 19.51 -20.08
CA GLU A 83 -0.07 18.22 -20.66
C GLU A 83 1.44 18.02 -20.52
N HIS A 84 1.82 16.88 -19.96
CA HIS A 84 3.20 16.49 -19.78
C HIS A 84 3.32 14.97 -19.78
N GLN A 85 4.27 14.44 -20.54
CA GLN A 85 4.49 13.01 -20.76
C GLN A 85 4.62 12.20 -19.48
N TRP A 86 5.20 12.77 -18.43
CA TRP A 86 5.51 12.07 -17.18
C TRP A 86 4.63 12.49 -16.00
N LYS A 87 3.55 13.27 -16.22
CA LYS A 87 2.75 13.83 -15.13
C LYS A 87 2.22 12.77 -14.15
N TYR A 88 1.66 11.67 -14.65
CA TYR A 88 1.11 10.61 -13.80
C TYR A 88 2.18 9.90 -12.97
N VAL A 89 3.27 9.48 -13.62
CA VAL A 89 4.38 8.80 -12.95
C VAL A 89 5.03 9.71 -11.90
N ARG A 90 5.25 10.98 -12.25
CA ARG A 90 5.86 11.96 -11.36
C ARG A 90 5.02 12.19 -10.12
N PHE A 91 3.73 12.48 -10.27
CA PHE A 91 2.86 12.82 -9.14
C PHE A 91 2.50 11.59 -8.31
N THR A 92 2.36 10.40 -8.89
CA THR A 92 2.26 9.16 -8.12
C THR A 92 3.52 8.90 -7.28
N ASN A 93 4.71 9.12 -7.85
CA ASN A 93 5.96 9.00 -7.09
C ASN A 93 6.06 10.05 -5.98
N LEU A 94 5.56 11.28 -6.18
CA LEU A 94 5.53 12.30 -5.12
C LEU A 94 4.65 11.87 -3.93
N ILE A 95 3.51 11.21 -4.16
CA ILE A 95 2.72 10.63 -3.06
C ILE A 95 3.58 9.66 -2.24
N TYR A 96 4.28 8.74 -2.90
CA TYR A 96 5.16 7.79 -2.20
C TYR A 96 6.32 8.49 -1.48
N GLN A 97 6.92 9.50 -2.09
CA GLN A 97 7.99 10.27 -1.45
C GLN A 97 7.50 11.05 -0.22
N CYS A 98 6.33 11.68 -0.29
CA CYS A 98 5.71 12.35 0.86
C CYS A 98 5.43 11.37 2.00
N ILE A 99 4.92 10.18 1.69
CA ILE A 99 4.53 9.20 2.72
C ILE A 99 5.73 8.39 3.18
N PHE A 100 6.55 7.83 2.28
CA PHE A 100 7.60 6.83 2.59
C PHE A 100 9.03 7.37 2.47
N ARG A 101 9.25 8.54 1.88
CA ARG A 101 10.55 9.06 1.44
C ARG A 101 11.22 8.22 0.35
N GLU A 102 10.46 7.37 -0.31
CA GLU A 102 10.87 6.47 -1.38
C GLU A 102 9.99 6.67 -2.60
N ASN A 103 10.54 6.55 -3.79
CA ASN A 103 9.74 6.44 -5.00
C ASN A 103 9.35 4.97 -5.26
N ALA A 104 8.50 4.74 -6.27
CA ALA A 104 8.04 3.41 -6.61
C ALA A 104 9.17 2.41 -6.92
N THR A 105 10.27 2.87 -7.52
CA THR A 105 11.41 2.02 -7.87
C THR A 105 12.20 1.61 -6.63
N GLU A 106 12.44 2.54 -5.73
CA GLU A 106 13.11 2.30 -4.44
C GLU A 106 12.30 1.34 -3.58
N TYR A 107 11.00 1.57 -3.47
CA TYR A 107 10.09 0.69 -2.75
C TYR A 107 10.11 -0.75 -3.30
N ARG A 108 10.09 -0.91 -4.64
CA ARG A 108 10.20 -2.23 -5.28
C ARG A 108 11.49 -2.96 -4.92
N LYS A 109 12.60 -2.25 -4.85
CA LYS A 109 13.89 -2.82 -4.46
C LYS A 109 13.86 -3.33 -3.03
N VAL A 110 13.31 -2.55 -2.10
CA VAL A 110 13.21 -2.92 -0.67
C VAL A 110 12.46 -4.24 -0.50
N LEU A 111 11.33 -4.40 -1.18
CA LEU A 111 10.51 -5.61 -1.08
C LEU A 111 10.86 -6.68 -2.13
N LYS A 112 11.89 -6.46 -2.95
CA LYS A 112 12.29 -7.37 -4.04
C LYS A 112 11.11 -7.73 -4.97
N LEU A 113 10.29 -6.74 -5.30
CA LEU A 113 9.12 -6.91 -6.16
C LEU A 113 9.52 -6.99 -7.61
N ALA A 114 8.89 -7.87 -8.37
CA ALA A 114 9.02 -7.88 -9.83
C ALA A 114 8.42 -6.62 -10.45
N ALA A 115 8.85 -6.26 -11.67
CA ALA A 115 8.43 -5.01 -12.32
C ALA A 115 6.92 -4.90 -12.55
N LYS A 116 6.22 -6.03 -12.66
CA LYS A 116 4.77 -6.11 -12.90
C LYS A 116 3.93 -6.21 -11.61
N GLU A 117 4.56 -6.48 -10.46
CA GLU A 117 3.84 -6.58 -9.19
C GLU A 117 3.32 -5.21 -8.76
N ASN A 118 2.11 -5.18 -8.25
CA ASN A 118 1.49 -3.95 -7.78
C ASN A 118 2.01 -3.62 -6.38
N ILE A 119 2.66 -2.46 -6.23
CA ILE A 119 3.21 -2.00 -4.95
C ILE A 119 2.11 -1.89 -3.87
N ARG A 120 0.92 -1.42 -4.24
CA ARG A 120 -0.17 -1.14 -3.30
C ARG A 120 -0.74 -2.41 -2.68
N GLU A 121 -0.65 -3.53 -3.36
CA GLU A 121 -1.06 -4.83 -2.82
C GLU A 121 -0.19 -5.32 -1.66
N THR A 122 0.98 -4.72 -1.47
CA THR A 122 1.89 -5.04 -0.35
C THR A 122 1.72 -4.11 0.85
N MET A 123 0.81 -3.13 0.79
CA MET A 123 0.63 -2.11 1.83
C MET A 123 -0.46 -2.51 2.83
N TYR A 124 -0.37 -1.97 4.05
CA TYR A 124 -1.43 -2.10 5.05
C TYR A 124 -2.67 -1.29 4.67
N SER A 125 -3.84 -1.70 5.16
CA SER A 125 -5.13 -1.04 4.90
C SER A 125 -5.12 0.45 5.27
N GLU A 126 -4.52 0.80 6.40
CA GLU A 126 -4.41 2.19 6.87
C GLU A 126 -3.49 3.02 5.97
N VAL A 127 -2.44 2.41 5.43
CA VAL A 127 -1.53 3.04 4.48
C VAL A 127 -2.23 3.31 3.15
N LEU A 128 -3.03 2.36 2.67
CA LEU A 128 -3.87 2.55 1.49
C LEU A 128 -4.90 3.66 1.70
N THR A 129 -5.52 3.72 2.88
CA THR A 129 -6.45 4.80 3.26
C THR A 129 -5.76 6.16 3.28
N LEU A 130 -4.52 6.24 3.78
CA LEU A 130 -3.74 7.48 3.75
C LEU A 130 -3.42 7.91 2.31
N ILE A 131 -2.99 6.99 1.45
CA ILE A 131 -2.73 7.26 0.03
C ILE A 131 -4.00 7.78 -0.65
N ALA A 132 -5.13 7.10 -0.44
CA ALA A 132 -6.43 7.52 -0.95
C ALA A 132 -6.82 8.93 -0.49
N SER A 133 -6.55 9.26 0.78
CA SER A 133 -6.80 10.59 1.34
C SER A 133 -5.92 11.67 0.70
N PHE A 134 -4.65 11.34 0.40
CA PHE A 134 -3.75 12.23 -0.34
C PHE A 134 -4.27 12.46 -1.77
N GLU A 135 -4.63 11.40 -2.47
CA GLU A 135 -5.14 11.46 -3.85
C GLU A 135 -6.41 12.30 -3.94
N ALA A 136 -7.36 12.06 -3.04
CA ALA A 136 -8.60 12.83 -2.96
C ALA A 136 -8.35 14.31 -2.64
N GLY A 137 -7.49 14.58 -1.64
CA GLY A 137 -7.15 15.93 -1.23
C GLY A 137 -6.44 16.72 -2.32
N ILE A 138 -5.44 16.13 -2.97
CA ILE A 138 -4.75 16.79 -4.10
C ILE A 138 -5.70 17.01 -5.27
N ALA A 139 -6.56 16.04 -5.61
CA ALA A 139 -7.54 16.21 -6.68
C ALA A 139 -8.48 17.40 -6.42
N HIS A 140 -8.94 17.55 -5.17
CA HIS A 140 -9.76 18.67 -4.76
C HIS A 140 -9.02 20.02 -4.84
N GLU A 141 -7.78 20.07 -4.34
CA GLU A 141 -6.97 21.30 -4.41
C GLU A 141 -6.63 21.70 -5.85
N LEU A 142 -6.38 20.74 -6.74
CA LEU A 142 -6.18 20.99 -8.17
C LEU A 142 -7.41 21.67 -8.79
N GLU A 143 -8.61 21.21 -8.45
CA GLU A 143 -9.85 21.81 -8.92
C GLU A 143 -10.03 23.24 -8.37
N LEU A 144 -9.77 23.48 -7.08
CA LEU A 144 -9.86 24.79 -6.48
C LEU A 144 -8.88 25.79 -7.10
N GLU A 145 -7.61 25.38 -7.25
CA GLU A 145 -6.59 26.23 -7.86
C GLU A 145 -6.87 26.49 -9.35
N PHE A 146 -7.38 25.52 -10.10
CA PHE A 146 -7.81 25.70 -11.47
C PHE A 146 -8.91 26.76 -11.57
N LYS A 147 -9.94 26.68 -10.70
CA LYS A 147 -11.01 27.67 -10.65
C LYS A 147 -10.51 29.07 -10.29
N ARG A 148 -9.51 29.15 -9.37
CA ARG A 148 -8.92 30.41 -8.94
C ARG A 148 -8.06 31.06 -10.02
N LEU A 149 -7.29 30.25 -10.77
CA LEU A 149 -6.34 30.73 -11.77
C LEU A 149 -6.96 30.87 -13.18
N GLU A 150 -8.12 30.25 -13.40
CA GLU A 150 -8.78 30.15 -14.71
C GLU A 150 -7.89 29.58 -15.83
N ARG A 151 -6.88 28.79 -15.43
CA ARG A 151 -5.96 28.08 -16.34
C ARG A 151 -5.45 26.79 -15.71
N LYS A 152 -4.95 25.87 -16.55
CA LYS A 152 -4.29 24.66 -16.07
C LYS A 152 -3.02 24.99 -15.27
N LEU A 153 -2.78 24.20 -14.23
CA LEU A 153 -1.60 24.32 -13.37
C LEU A 153 -0.38 23.78 -14.06
N SER A 154 0.75 24.41 -13.84
CA SER A 154 2.07 23.88 -14.23
C SER A 154 2.52 22.75 -13.31
N MET A 155 3.50 21.97 -13.72
CA MET A 155 4.09 20.90 -12.91
C MET A 155 4.64 21.42 -11.57
N GLN A 156 5.25 22.60 -11.56
CA GLN A 156 5.82 23.22 -10.35
C GLN A 156 4.74 23.67 -9.37
N GLU A 157 3.64 24.21 -9.86
CA GLU A 157 2.49 24.59 -9.01
C GLU A 157 1.89 23.36 -8.33
N VAL A 158 1.76 22.25 -9.05
CA VAL A 158 1.29 20.98 -8.47
C VAL A 158 2.28 20.45 -7.42
N GLU A 159 3.58 20.50 -7.66
CA GLU A 159 4.60 20.10 -6.68
C GLU A 159 4.52 20.92 -5.37
N ALA A 160 4.25 22.21 -5.49
CA ALA A 160 4.05 23.07 -4.33
C ALA A 160 2.81 22.66 -3.50
N LEU A 161 1.74 22.14 -4.14
CA LEU A 161 0.60 21.56 -3.43
C LEU A 161 1.02 20.34 -2.59
N PHE A 162 1.80 19.43 -3.17
CA PHE A 162 2.30 18.25 -2.43
C PHE A 162 3.11 18.63 -1.20
N GLY A 163 4.00 19.63 -1.31
CA GLY A 163 4.75 20.16 -0.16
C GLY A 163 3.86 20.71 0.97
N ARG A 164 2.76 21.36 0.61
CA ARG A 164 1.76 21.82 1.59
C ARG A 164 1.07 20.65 2.29
N PHE A 165 0.72 19.60 1.56
CA PHE A 165 0.09 18.41 2.12
C PHE A 165 1.03 17.64 3.07
N GLU A 166 2.28 17.42 2.68
CA GLU A 166 3.27 16.74 3.51
C GLU A 166 3.49 17.46 4.86
N SER A 167 3.52 18.79 4.82
CA SER A 167 3.72 19.63 6.02
C SER A 167 2.45 19.89 6.82
N HIS A 168 1.28 19.50 6.29
CA HIS A 168 0.00 19.80 6.93
C HIS A 168 -0.16 19.08 8.27
N PRO A 169 -0.58 19.77 9.34
CA PRO A 169 -0.69 19.21 10.68
C PRO A 169 -1.57 17.96 10.78
N LEU A 170 -2.61 17.84 9.95
CA LEU A 170 -3.49 16.65 9.92
C LEU A 170 -2.81 15.42 9.32
N PHE A 171 -1.96 15.60 8.32
CA PHE A 171 -1.30 14.47 7.66
C PHE A 171 -0.03 14.02 8.35
N LYS A 172 0.68 14.92 9.00
CA LYS A 172 1.96 14.63 9.64
C LYS A 172 1.94 13.42 10.59
N PRO A 173 0.99 13.28 11.54
CA PRO A 173 0.92 12.09 12.40
C PRO A 173 0.56 10.82 11.63
N LEU A 174 -0.31 10.90 10.62
CA LEU A 174 -0.69 9.76 9.79
C LEU A 174 0.45 9.27 8.91
N ILE A 175 1.24 10.20 8.35
CA ILE A 175 2.46 9.88 7.61
C ILE A 175 3.48 9.18 8.51
N LEU A 176 3.66 9.67 9.74
CA LEU A 176 4.59 9.05 10.68
C LEU A 176 4.15 7.64 11.06
N ASP A 177 2.86 7.43 11.31
CA ASP A 177 2.31 6.10 11.60
C ASP A 177 2.49 5.15 10.42
N ALA A 178 2.17 5.60 9.21
CA ALA A 178 2.37 4.82 7.99
C ALA A 178 3.84 4.43 7.79
N ARG A 179 4.78 5.36 7.99
CA ARG A 179 6.23 5.10 7.93
C ARG A 179 6.63 4.05 8.95
N THR A 180 6.16 4.16 10.19
CA THR A 180 6.47 3.22 11.26
C THR A 180 5.96 1.81 10.93
N LYS A 181 4.72 1.69 10.48
CA LYS A 181 4.13 0.39 10.07
C LYS A 181 4.89 -0.24 8.91
N MET A 182 5.17 0.52 7.87
CA MET A 182 5.88 0.00 6.71
C MET A 182 7.36 -0.28 6.98
N ALA A 183 8.01 0.54 7.82
CA ALA A 183 9.42 0.34 8.20
C ALA A 183 9.62 -0.90 9.06
N SER A 184 8.67 -1.23 9.94
CA SER A 184 8.78 -2.43 10.80
C SER A 184 8.82 -3.73 10.01
N ARG A 185 8.41 -3.71 8.75
CA ARG A 185 8.42 -4.86 7.86
C ARG A 185 9.82 -5.20 7.32
N ASP A 186 10.56 -4.18 6.90
CA ASP A 186 11.88 -4.31 6.27
C ASP A 186 12.83 -3.19 6.73
N LEU A 187 12.87 -2.92 8.04
CA LEU A 187 13.57 -1.78 8.63
C LEU A 187 15.02 -1.69 8.17
N GLY A 188 15.76 -2.79 8.25
CA GLY A 188 17.18 -2.82 7.90
C GLY A 188 17.43 -2.43 6.42
N PHE A 189 16.60 -2.90 5.51
CA PHE A 189 16.69 -2.54 4.09
C PHE A 189 16.33 -1.08 3.83
N ARG A 190 15.30 -0.55 4.51
CA ARG A 190 14.89 0.84 4.36
C ARG A 190 15.93 1.80 4.86
N ASP A 191 16.46 1.54 6.05
CA ASP A 191 17.52 2.35 6.64
C ASP A 191 18.77 2.34 5.78
N ALA A 192 19.17 1.17 5.29
CA ALA A 192 20.31 1.04 4.41
C ALA A 192 20.16 1.77 3.08
N LEU A 193 18.96 1.69 2.46
CA LEU A 193 18.66 2.37 1.23
C LEU A 193 18.74 3.90 1.43
N HIS A 194 18.12 4.42 2.49
CA HIS A 194 18.12 5.84 2.80
C HIS A 194 19.51 6.38 3.16
N HIS A 195 20.36 5.57 3.78
CA HIS A 195 21.73 5.93 4.12
C HIS A 195 22.75 5.54 3.05
N LYS A 196 22.29 5.02 1.91
CA LYS A 196 23.15 4.47 0.83
C LYS A 196 24.09 3.34 1.31
N LEU A 197 23.61 2.57 2.29
CA LEU A 197 24.36 1.45 2.87
C LEU A 197 23.96 0.08 2.26
N GLU A 198 23.11 0.07 1.24
CA GLU A 198 22.61 -1.15 0.57
C GLU A 198 23.76 -2.10 0.17
N ALA A 199 24.90 -1.54 -0.25
CA ALA A 199 26.07 -2.33 -0.65
C ALA A 199 26.74 -3.11 0.51
N TYR A 200 26.47 -2.72 1.74
CA TYR A 200 27.04 -3.35 2.94
C TYR A 200 26.08 -4.32 3.63
N ILE A 201 24.81 -4.38 3.18
CA ILE A 201 23.84 -5.31 3.73
C ILE A 201 23.96 -6.63 2.99
N GLN A 202 24.42 -7.65 3.70
CA GLN A 202 24.30 -9.03 3.27
C GLN A 202 22.93 -9.56 3.67
N SER A 203 22.19 -10.11 2.73
CA SER A 203 20.97 -10.82 3.04
C SER A 203 21.32 -12.04 3.93
N VAL A 204 20.60 -12.19 5.04
CA VAL A 204 20.68 -13.41 5.82
C VAL A 204 20.28 -14.58 4.91
N PRO A 205 21.07 -15.67 4.84
CA PRO A 205 20.67 -16.84 4.08
C PRO A 205 19.29 -17.31 4.49
N GLU A 206 18.48 -17.69 3.53
CA GLU A 206 17.09 -18.11 3.76
C GLU A 206 16.98 -19.21 4.82
N ALA A 207 17.91 -20.16 4.81
CA ALA A 207 17.99 -21.23 5.81
C ALA A 207 18.23 -20.73 7.25
N ASP A 208 19.00 -19.66 7.42
CA ASP A 208 19.27 -19.09 8.76
C ASP A 208 18.07 -18.28 9.26
N PHE A 209 17.34 -17.62 8.34
CA PHE A 209 16.10 -16.92 8.65
C PHE A 209 14.98 -17.91 9.00
N ASP A 210 14.87 -19.01 8.26
CA ASP A 210 13.89 -20.08 8.54
C ASP A 210 14.17 -20.75 9.87
N ARG A 211 15.44 -20.95 10.21
CA ARG A 211 15.84 -21.43 11.53
C ARG A 211 15.43 -20.46 12.64
N PHE A 212 15.70 -19.16 12.47
CA PHE A 212 15.31 -18.12 13.42
C PHE A 212 13.77 -18.07 13.61
N LEU A 213 12.98 -18.15 12.54
CA LEU A 213 11.53 -18.23 12.62
C LEU A 213 11.08 -19.53 13.29
N GLY A 214 11.70 -20.66 12.98
CA GLY A 214 11.42 -21.95 13.60
C GLY A 214 11.69 -21.94 15.10
N GLU A 215 12.78 -21.31 15.54
CA GLU A 215 13.14 -21.18 16.94
C GLU A 215 12.25 -20.20 17.71
N THR A 216 11.81 -19.11 17.09
CA THR A 216 10.90 -18.12 17.71
C THR A 216 9.43 -18.55 17.69
N SER A 217 9.04 -19.46 16.78
CA SER A 217 7.67 -19.94 16.66
C SER A 217 7.33 -21.08 17.62
N LYS A 218 8.31 -21.65 18.35
CA LYS A 218 8.01 -22.63 19.40
C LYS A 218 7.12 -21.98 20.46
N SER A 219 5.99 -22.64 20.77
CA SER A 219 5.10 -22.15 21.82
C SER A 219 5.81 -22.04 23.15
N LEU A 220 5.33 -21.21 24.07
CA LEU A 220 5.91 -21.10 25.40
C LEU A 220 5.90 -22.47 26.13
N GLU A 221 4.88 -23.30 25.87
CA GLU A 221 4.75 -24.66 26.40
C GLU A 221 5.82 -25.60 25.83
N ASP A 222 6.12 -25.52 24.54
CA ASP A 222 7.20 -26.30 23.92
C ASP A 222 8.57 -25.91 24.50
N ARG A 223 8.80 -24.63 24.79
CA ARG A 223 10.02 -24.12 25.40
C ARG A 223 10.14 -24.56 26.87
N LEU A 224 9.07 -24.55 27.62
CA LEU A 224 9.05 -25.01 29.01
C LEU A 224 9.14 -26.52 29.13
N SER A 225 8.84 -27.27 28.07
CA SER A 225 8.99 -28.74 28.01
C SER A 225 10.35 -29.21 27.50
N ASP A 226 11.20 -28.30 27.01
CA ASP A 226 12.51 -28.62 26.47
C ASP A 226 13.56 -28.74 27.59
N PRO A 227 14.13 -29.95 27.82
CA PRO A 227 15.11 -30.19 28.90
C PRO A 227 16.34 -29.27 28.80
N ALA A 228 16.68 -28.78 27.59
CA ALA A 228 17.80 -27.87 27.37
C ALA A 228 17.53 -26.45 27.85
N THR A 229 16.26 -26.11 28.07
CA THR A 229 15.84 -24.77 28.55
C THR A 229 15.75 -24.73 30.09
N LEU A 230 15.72 -25.90 30.76
CA LEU A 230 15.59 -26.05 32.20
C LEU A 230 16.94 -26.36 32.90
N ALA A 231 18.02 -26.47 32.13
CA ALA A 231 19.37 -26.69 32.64
C ALA A 231 20.20 -25.41 32.65
#